data_40c3281ec547ad895bd421b987fe95df
#
_entry.id   40c3281ec547ad895bd421b987fe95df
#
_cell.length_a   1.000
_cell.length_b   1.000
_cell.length_c   1.000
_cell.angle_alpha   90.00
_cell.angle_beta   90.00
_cell.angle_gamma   90.00
#
_symmetry.space_group_name_H-M   'P 1'
#
loop_
_entity.id
_entity.type
_entity.pdbx_description
1 polymer ?
#
loop_
_entity_poly.entity_id
_entity_poly.type
_entity_poly.pdbx_seq_one_letter_code
_entity_poly.pdbx_strand_id
1 'polypeptide(L)'
;MKKVISYATNKFKSSQQKLNHESYKHGADLVIDYGPEHIDQQFVQKNIKILSCSRGAGLWLWKPYFILKTLNESNYGDKIMYCDSGMFPIENLNYLYDLTDEKNDIVLFQVHDKKIKDWTHNKCLSLLNCDVKYYELEQVCGAPQLYTKTENTINFVNELLSKCEIYEAINDFGDINHRHDQSILSVLSAKNNLQIYRDPSQWGNSFSRNNSKYPQIFNLHRGNI
;
A
#
# COMPACT_ATOMS: atom_id res chain seq x y z
N MET A 1 12.21 -5.75 -14.20
CA MET A 1 12.85 -4.64 -13.46
C MET A 1 12.20 -4.56 -12.08
N LYS A 2 12.99 -4.28 -11.02
CA LYS A 2 12.54 -4.12 -9.63
C LYS A 2 12.47 -2.63 -9.31
N LYS A 3 11.26 -2.12 -9.15
CA LYS A 3 11.00 -0.70 -8.91
C LYS A 3 10.54 -0.47 -7.49
N VAL A 4 11.04 0.58 -6.84
CA VAL A 4 10.48 1.11 -5.58
C VAL A 4 9.85 2.45 -5.87
N ILE A 5 8.62 2.65 -5.41
CA ILE A 5 7.92 3.92 -5.54
C ILE A 5 7.47 4.42 -4.17
N SER A 6 7.45 5.73 -4.01
CA SER A 6 7.00 6.39 -2.79
C SER A 6 6.33 7.73 -3.10
N TYR A 7 5.63 8.27 -2.10
CA TYR A 7 5.06 9.62 -2.18
C TYR A 7 5.44 10.42 -0.93
N ALA A 8 5.77 11.69 -1.13
CA ALA A 8 5.98 12.63 -0.03
C ALA A 8 5.48 14.03 -0.36
N THR A 9 4.86 14.67 0.62
CA THR A 9 4.77 16.14 0.65
C THR A 9 6.09 16.74 1.14
N ASN A 10 6.26 18.05 1.04
CA ASN A 10 7.49 18.74 1.47
C ASN A 10 7.94 18.35 2.89
N LYS A 11 6.98 18.12 3.79
CA LYS A 11 7.24 17.70 5.18
C LYS A 11 8.01 16.37 5.29
N PHE A 12 7.84 15.46 4.34
CA PHE A 12 8.45 14.12 4.37
C PHE A 12 9.53 13.92 3.31
N LYS A 13 10.00 14.99 2.65
CA LYS A 13 10.94 14.89 1.53
C LYS A 13 12.30 14.31 1.95
N SER A 14 12.83 14.68 3.11
CA SER A 14 14.09 14.11 3.64
C SER A 14 13.97 12.61 3.91
N SER A 15 12.84 12.18 4.51
CA SER A 15 12.56 10.75 4.73
C SER A 15 12.44 9.98 3.41
N GLN A 16 11.79 10.58 2.40
CA GLN A 16 11.72 10.00 1.05
C GLN A 16 13.11 9.85 0.41
N GLN A 17 13.97 10.85 0.55
CA GLN A 17 15.36 10.78 0.05
C GLN A 17 16.14 9.64 0.71
N LYS A 18 15.96 9.43 2.00
CA LYS A 18 16.59 8.30 2.70
C LYS A 18 16.05 6.97 2.19
N LEU A 19 14.73 6.83 2.04
CA LEU A 19 14.12 5.65 1.44
C LEU A 19 14.70 5.37 0.05
N ASN A 20 14.80 6.39 -0.80
CA ASN A 20 15.35 6.28 -2.15
C ASN A 20 16.79 5.76 -2.15
N HIS A 21 17.66 6.38 -1.34
CA HIS A 21 19.06 5.99 -1.21
C HIS A 21 19.20 4.53 -0.75
N GLU A 22 18.52 4.18 0.34
CA GLU A 22 18.59 2.81 0.88
C GLU A 22 17.95 1.79 -0.06
N SER A 23 16.92 2.15 -0.85
CA SER A 23 16.30 1.24 -1.81
C SER A 23 17.28 0.82 -2.93
N TYR A 24 18.04 1.74 -3.48
CA TYR A 24 19.10 1.39 -4.45
C TYR A 24 20.16 0.49 -3.84
N LYS A 25 20.62 0.81 -2.64
CA LYS A 25 21.64 0.04 -1.92
C LYS A 25 21.17 -1.39 -1.61
N HIS A 26 19.87 -1.61 -1.43
CA HIS A 26 19.29 -2.89 -1.07
C HIS A 26 18.58 -3.62 -2.23
N GLY A 27 18.88 -3.25 -3.49
CA GLY A 27 18.56 -4.06 -4.66
C GLY A 27 17.37 -3.61 -5.51
N ALA A 28 16.93 -2.35 -5.38
CA ALA A 28 16.04 -1.75 -6.37
C ALA A 28 16.82 -1.38 -7.64
N ASP A 29 16.25 -1.71 -8.81
CA ASP A 29 16.82 -1.30 -10.12
C ASP A 29 16.47 0.16 -10.43
N LEU A 30 15.29 0.62 -9.99
CA LEU A 30 14.77 1.96 -10.22
C LEU A 30 13.98 2.43 -9.00
N VAL A 31 14.18 3.69 -8.62
CA VAL A 31 13.39 4.34 -7.57
C VAL A 31 12.68 5.56 -8.16
N ILE A 32 11.37 5.68 -7.91
CA ILE A 32 10.54 6.79 -8.39
C ILE A 32 9.92 7.48 -7.17
N ASP A 33 10.27 8.74 -6.99
CA ASP A 33 9.77 9.58 -5.90
C ASP A 33 8.67 10.52 -6.41
N TYR A 34 7.44 10.23 -6.03
CA TYR A 34 6.30 11.08 -6.33
C TYR A 34 6.09 12.17 -5.29
N GLY A 35 5.48 13.26 -5.72
CA GLY A 35 4.99 14.35 -4.91
C GLY A 35 3.63 14.83 -5.43
N PRO A 36 2.99 15.83 -4.76
CA PRO A 36 1.71 16.39 -5.20
C PRO A 36 1.71 16.88 -6.65
N GLU A 37 2.85 17.39 -7.11
CA GLU A 37 3.07 17.91 -8.46
C GLU A 37 2.95 16.87 -9.58
N HIS A 38 3.01 15.59 -9.22
CA HIS A 38 2.90 14.46 -10.18
C HIS A 38 1.48 13.93 -10.35
N ILE A 39 0.50 14.50 -9.62
CA ILE A 39 -0.91 14.12 -9.75
C ILE A 39 -1.53 14.91 -10.91
N ASP A 40 -2.14 14.21 -11.87
CA ASP A 40 -2.77 14.84 -13.02
C ASP A 40 -3.90 15.80 -12.61
N GLN A 41 -3.97 16.97 -13.23
CA GLN A 41 -4.99 18.00 -12.90
C GLN A 41 -6.43 17.48 -13.05
N GLN A 42 -6.70 16.64 -14.05
CA GLN A 42 -8.02 16.04 -14.24
C GLN A 42 -8.38 15.12 -13.05
N PHE A 43 -7.42 14.34 -12.56
CA PHE A 43 -7.62 13.52 -11.37
C PHE A 43 -7.84 14.36 -10.12
N VAL A 44 -7.10 15.46 -9.96
CA VAL A 44 -7.31 16.43 -8.87
C VAL A 44 -8.70 17.02 -8.91
N GLN A 45 -9.16 17.50 -10.07
CA GLN A 45 -10.49 18.11 -10.23
C GLN A 45 -11.61 17.09 -9.94
N LYS A 46 -11.50 15.87 -10.46
CA LYS A 46 -12.47 14.80 -10.21
C LYS A 46 -12.58 14.46 -8.71
N ASN A 47 -11.46 14.47 -8.00
CA ASN A 47 -11.36 14.00 -6.63
C ASN A 47 -11.11 15.13 -5.61
N ILE A 48 -11.45 16.36 -5.95
CA ILE A 48 -11.13 17.54 -5.14
C ILE A 48 -11.65 17.44 -3.70
N LYS A 49 -12.84 16.84 -3.49
CA LYS A 49 -13.43 16.62 -2.17
C LYS A 49 -12.54 15.76 -1.26
N ILE A 50 -11.84 14.76 -1.81
CA ILE A 50 -10.94 13.89 -1.07
C ILE A 50 -9.57 14.54 -0.96
N LEU A 51 -9.00 14.99 -2.08
CA LEU A 51 -7.63 15.50 -2.14
C LEU A 51 -7.43 16.81 -1.37
N SER A 52 -8.49 17.57 -1.08
CA SER A 52 -8.43 18.76 -0.23
C SER A 52 -8.40 18.44 1.28
N CYS A 53 -8.63 17.19 1.68
CA CYS A 53 -8.53 16.80 3.08
C CYS A 53 -7.06 16.87 3.55
N SER A 54 -6.81 17.51 4.69
CA SER A 54 -5.46 17.65 5.25
C SER A 54 -4.88 16.30 5.74
N ARG A 55 -5.76 15.44 6.29
CA ARG A 55 -5.36 14.12 6.78
C ARG A 55 -4.83 13.26 5.62
N GLY A 56 -3.62 12.71 5.79
CA GLY A 56 -2.99 11.87 4.78
C GLY A 56 -2.78 12.57 3.43
N ALA A 57 -2.77 13.92 3.40
CA ALA A 57 -2.67 14.73 2.17
C ALA A 57 -3.69 14.28 1.09
N GLY A 58 -4.95 14.15 1.48
CA GLY A 58 -6.03 13.66 0.62
C GLY A 58 -6.40 12.21 0.92
N LEU A 59 -6.46 11.85 2.21
CA LEU A 59 -6.90 10.54 2.72
C LEU A 59 -6.16 9.35 2.08
N TRP A 60 -4.90 9.56 1.67
CA TRP A 60 -4.05 8.58 0.96
C TRP A 60 -4.59 8.10 -0.39
N LEU A 61 -5.57 8.79 -1.00
CA LEU A 61 -6.10 8.46 -2.33
C LEU A 61 -5.00 8.44 -3.42
N TRP A 62 -3.97 9.25 -3.26
CA TRP A 62 -2.82 9.30 -4.16
C TRP A 62 -2.04 7.97 -4.20
N LYS A 63 -2.15 7.11 -3.18
CA LYS A 63 -1.40 5.84 -3.12
C LYS A 63 -1.81 4.87 -4.22
N PRO A 64 -3.07 4.40 -4.32
CA PRO A 64 -3.48 3.53 -5.42
C PRO A 64 -3.36 4.23 -6.78
N TYR A 65 -3.50 5.57 -6.85
CA TYR A 65 -3.28 6.33 -8.07
C TYR A 65 -1.84 6.16 -8.60
N PHE A 66 -0.81 6.37 -7.76
CA PHE A 66 0.58 6.23 -8.19
C PHE A 66 1.01 4.78 -8.43
N ILE A 67 0.47 3.83 -7.68
CA ILE A 67 0.69 2.41 -7.95
C ILE A 67 0.16 2.06 -9.35
N LEU A 68 -1.07 2.47 -9.66
CA LEU A 68 -1.68 2.21 -10.98
C LEU A 68 -0.93 2.92 -12.10
N LYS A 69 -0.57 4.20 -11.92
CA LYS A 69 0.23 4.96 -12.88
C LYS A 69 1.54 4.24 -13.19
N THR A 70 2.26 3.80 -12.18
CA THR A 70 3.53 3.08 -12.37
C THR A 70 3.32 1.73 -13.05
N LEU A 71 2.28 0.99 -12.68
CA LEU A 71 1.93 -0.27 -13.35
C LEU A 71 1.69 -0.05 -14.84
N ASN A 72 0.92 0.97 -15.21
CA ASN A 72 0.63 1.29 -16.62
C ASN A 72 1.88 1.67 -17.43
N GLU A 73 2.81 2.41 -16.81
CA GLU A 73 4.07 2.86 -17.39
C GLU A 73 5.19 1.79 -17.36
N SER A 74 4.95 0.63 -16.77
CA SER A 74 5.93 -0.46 -16.66
C SER A 74 5.77 -1.50 -17.75
N ASN A 75 6.77 -2.39 -17.92
CA ASN A 75 6.66 -3.57 -18.78
C ASN A 75 6.01 -4.73 -18.02
N TYR A 76 5.31 -5.63 -18.73
CA TYR A 76 4.82 -6.87 -18.10
C TYR A 76 5.97 -7.64 -17.45
N GLY A 77 5.74 -8.14 -16.24
CA GLY A 77 6.73 -8.80 -15.41
C GLY A 77 7.61 -7.86 -14.56
N ASP A 78 7.56 -6.53 -14.77
CA ASP A 78 8.19 -5.59 -13.83
C ASP A 78 7.54 -5.71 -12.44
N LYS A 79 8.35 -5.60 -11.39
CA LYS A 79 7.91 -5.69 -10.00
C LYS A 79 7.95 -4.31 -9.36
N ILE A 80 6.81 -3.84 -8.87
CA ILE A 80 6.62 -2.50 -8.30
C ILE A 80 6.35 -2.64 -6.80
N MET A 81 7.24 -2.12 -5.97
CA MET A 81 7.07 -2.04 -4.52
C MET A 81 6.74 -0.61 -4.12
N TYR A 82 5.52 -0.41 -3.60
CA TYR A 82 5.16 0.84 -2.96
C TYR A 82 5.64 0.83 -1.50
N CYS A 83 6.31 1.90 -1.09
CA CYS A 83 6.76 2.14 0.28
C CYS A 83 6.30 3.51 0.78
N ASP A 84 5.80 3.60 2.02
CA ASP A 84 5.59 4.90 2.66
C ASP A 84 6.95 5.57 2.92
N SER A 85 7.04 6.90 2.76
CA SER A 85 8.28 7.64 3.02
C SER A 85 8.77 7.58 4.48
N GLY A 86 7.92 7.12 5.40
CA GLY A 86 8.28 6.87 6.80
C GLY A 86 8.95 5.52 7.07
N MET A 87 9.45 4.84 6.04
CA MET A 87 10.20 3.57 6.16
C MET A 87 11.39 3.56 5.21
N PHE A 88 12.36 2.68 5.48
CA PHE A 88 13.48 2.43 4.55
C PHE A 88 13.97 0.98 4.73
N PRO A 89 14.49 0.33 3.66
CA PRO A 89 15.04 -1.01 3.76
C PRO A 89 16.36 -1.00 4.55
N ILE A 90 16.58 -2.06 5.31
CA ILE A 90 17.81 -2.37 6.07
C ILE A 90 18.39 -3.71 5.64
N GLU A 91 17.68 -4.43 4.79
CA GLU A 91 18.02 -5.73 4.24
C GLU A 91 17.66 -5.84 2.77
N ASN A 92 18.17 -6.86 2.07
CA ASN A 92 18.00 -7.05 0.64
C ASN A 92 16.51 -7.23 0.27
N LEU A 93 16.00 -6.34 -0.58
CA LEU A 93 14.61 -6.35 -1.07
C LEU A 93 14.26 -7.60 -1.88
N ASN A 94 15.26 -8.36 -2.35
CA ASN A 94 15.00 -9.61 -3.08
C ASN A 94 14.22 -10.62 -2.25
N TYR A 95 14.40 -10.65 -0.93
CA TYR A 95 13.57 -11.47 -0.04
C TYR A 95 12.06 -11.27 -0.25
N LEU A 96 11.64 -10.06 -0.60
CA LEU A 96 10.23 -9.77 -0.88
C LEU A 96 9.89 -9.91 -2.36
N TYR A 97 10.77 -9.47 -3.27
CA TYR A 97 10.54 -9.65 -4.70
C TYR A 97 10.41 -11.13 -5.10
N ASP A 98 11.11 -12.03 -4.41
CA ASP A 98 11.08 -13.46 -4.67
C ASP A 98 9.81 -14.16 -4.13
N LEU A 99 8.93 -13.43 -3.38
CA LEU A 99 7.61 -13.91 -3.00
C LEU A 99 6.61 -13.88 -4.16
N THR A 100 6.90 -13.13 -5.22
CA THR A 100 6.04 -13.06 -6.41
C THR A 100 6.40 -14.15 -7.41
N ASP A 101 5.39 -14.83 -7.92
CA ASP A 101 5.48 -15.81 -9.02
C ASP A 101 4.27 -15.68 -9.95
N GLU A 102 4.08 -16.62 -10.89
CA GLU A 102 2.98 -16.60 -11.87
C GLU A 102 1.58 -16.71 -11.22
N LYS A 103 1.48 -17.25 -9.99
CA LYS A 103 0.22 -17.42 -9.25
C LYS A 103 0.02 -16.38 -8.16
N ASN A 104 1.08 -15.69 -7.79
CA ASN A 104 1.12 -14.74 -6.69
C ASN A 104 1.79 -13.44 -7.16
N ASP A 105 1.07 -12.66 -7.93
CA ASP A 105 1.53 -11.41 -8.52
C ASP A 105 1.23 -10.18 -7.63
N ILE A 106 0.51 -10.37 -6.50
CA ILE A 106 0.20 -9.37 -5.48
C ILE A 106 0.68 -9.88 -4.13
N VAL A 107 1.63 -9.18 -3.51
CA VAL A 107 2.16 -9.50 -2.18
C VAL A 107 1.83 -8.38 -1.20
N LEU A 108 1.00 -8.72 -0.20
CA LEU A 108 0.55 -7.82 0.85
C LEU A 108 0.94 -8.40 2.22
N PHE A 109 1.06 -7.51 3.21
CA PHE A 109 1.54 -7.85 4.54
C PHE A 109 0.48 -7.53 5.59
N GLN A 110 0.40 -8.34 6.64
CA GLN A 110 -0.62 -8.18 7.68
C GLN A 110 -0.30 -7.04 8.65
N VAL A 111 -1.34 -6.45 9.21
CA VAL A 111 -1.27 -5.74 10.48
C VAL A 111 -1.71 -6.72 11.57
N HIS A 112 -0.78 -7.14 12.42
CA HIS A 112 -1.06 -8.15 13.42
C HIS A 112 -2.06 -7.67 14.48
N ASP A 113 -2.94 -8.57 14.94
CA ASP A 113 -3.99 -8.32 15.95
C ASP A 113 -5.00 -7.21 15.59
N LYS A 114 -5.14 -6.87 14.31
CA LYS A 114 -6.12 -5.87 13.85
C LYS A 114 -7.08 -6.50 12.86
N LYS A 115 -8.35 -6.55 13.24
CA LYS A 115 -9.41 -7.16 12.41
C LYS A 115 -10.00 -6.16 11.43
N ILE A 116 -10.49 -6.65 10.29
CA ILE A 116 -11.18 -5.83 9.29
C ILE A 116 -12.34 -5.08 9.94
N LYS A 117 -13.19 -5.77 10.73
CA LYS A 117 -14.36 -5.16 11.39
C LYS A 117 -14.01 -4.05 12.38
N ASP A 118 -12.85 -4.15 13.06
CA ASP A 118 -12.45 -3.22 14.11
C ASP A 118 -11.76 -1.97 13.53
N TRP A 119 -11.23 -2.11 12.31
CA TRP A 119 -10.42 -1.05 11.65
C TRP A 119 -11.01 -0.58 10.33
N THR A 120 -12.29 -0.88 10.11
CA THR A 120 -13.05 -0.40 8.95
C THR A 120 -14.47 -0.04 9.41
N HIS A 121 -14.89 1.22 9.23
CA HIS A 121 -16.22 1.63 9.66
C HIS A 121 -17.33 0.96 8.84
N ASN A 122 -18.52 0.80 9.44
CA ASN A 122 -19.63 0.04 8.87
C ASN A 122 -20.09 0.54 7.49
N LYS A 123 -20.05 1.85 7.26
CA LYS A 123 -20.44 2.42 5.97
C LYS A 123 -19.47 1.99 4.85
N CYS A 124 -18.16 1.94 5.12
CA CYS A 124 -17.18 1.41 4.17
C CYS A 124 -17.43 -0.08 3.90
N LEU A 125 -17.62 -0.89 4.94
CA LEU A 125 -17.94 -2.32 4.78
C LEU A 125 -19.18 -2.54 3.89
N SER A 126 -20.24 -1.76 4.12
CA SER A 126 -21.47 -1.81 3.33
C SER A 126 -21.25 -1.41 1.87
N LEU A 127 -20.56 -0.28 1.61
CA LEU A 127 -20.28 0.21 0.26
C LEU A 127 -19.41 -0.76 -0.56
N LEU A 128 -18.54 -1.52 0.12
CA LEU A 128 -17.70 -2.53 -0.49
C LEU A 128 -18.38 -3.90 -0.59
N ASN A 129 -19.64 -4.04 -0.14
CA ASN A 129 -20.34 -5.32 -0.04
C ASN A 129 -19.46 -6.38 0.65
N CYS A 130 -18.89 -6.01 1.82
CA CYS A 130 -18.04 -6.89 2.60
C CYS A 130 -18.87 -7.94 3.31
N ASP A 131 -18.64 -9.21 2.97
CA ASP A 131 -19.33 -10.33 3.64
C ASP A 131 -18.82 -10.45 5.09
N VAL A 132 -19.72 -10.78 6.02
CA VAL A 132 -19.44 -10.99 7.46
C VAL A 132 -18.35 -12.03 7.69
N LYS A 133 -18.20 -13.02 6.81
CA LYS A 133 -17.13 -14.03 6.88
C LYS A 133 -15.73 -13.45 6.84
N TYR A 134 -15.54 -12.22 6.29
CA TYR A 134 -14.25 -11.53 6.23
C TYR A 134 -13.96 -10.66 7.45
N TYR A 135 -14.95 -10.41 8.31
CA TYR A 135 -14.82 -9.48 9.45
C TYR A 135 -13.71 -9.86 10.42
N GLU A 136 -13.51 -11.16 10.65
CA GLU A 136 -12.51 -11.69 11.57
C GLU A 136 -11.09 -11.82 10.95
N LEU A 137 -10.95 -11.57 9.65
CA LEU A 137 -9.64 -11.56 9.01
C LEU A 137 -8.85 -10.33 9.46
N GLU A 138 -7.52 -10.49 9.50
CA GLU A 138 -6.60 -9.40 9.83
C GLU A 138 -6.55 -8.37 8.71
N GLN A 139 -6.35 -7.11 9.08
CA GLN A 139 -6.05 -6.07 8.12
C GLN A 139 -4.68 -6.26 7.47
N VAL A 140 -4.54 -5.77 6.25
CA VAL A 140 -3.25 -5.67 5.57
C VAL A 140 -2.61 -4.29 5.81
N CYS A 141 -1.28 -4.22 5.77
CA CYS A 141 -0.54 -2.98 5.89
C CYS A 141 -0.82 -2.05 4.71
N GLY A 142 -0.91 -0.75 4.96
CA GLY A 142 -0.96 0.25 3.92
C GLY A 142 0.37 0.40 3.14
N ALA A 143 1.48 -0.07 3.73
CA ALA A 143 2.81 -0.19 3.13
C ALA A 143 3.64 -1.20 3.96
N PRO A 144 4.59 -1.93 3.33
CA PRO A 144 4.82 -1.97 1.88
C PRO A 144 3.72 -2.76 1.14
N GLN A 145 3.63 -2.55 -0.17
CA GLN A 145 2.78 -3.32 -1.09
C GLN A 145 3.62 -3.68 -2.31
N LEU A 146 3.54 -4.91 -2.80
CA LEU A 146 4.33 -5.36 -3.95
C LEU A 146 3.42 -5.96 -5.02
N TYR A 147 3.63 -5.55 -6.26
CA TYR A 147 2.86 -5.92 -7.43
C TYR A 147 3.79 -6.32 -8.59
N THR A 148 3.58 -7.47 -9.19
CA THR A 148 4.15 -7.76 -10.51
C THR A 148 3.19 -7.24 -11.58
N LYS A 149 3.66 -6.49 -12.58
CA LYS A 149 2.76 -6.02 -13.66
C LYS A 149 2.19 -7.20 -14.44
N THR A 150 0.90 -7.42 -14.29
CA THR A 150 0.04 -8.36 -15.01
C THR A 150 -1.32 -7.70 -15.26
N GLU A 151 -2.17 -8.29 -16.09
CA GLU A 151 -3.58 -7.84 -16.20
C GLU A 151 -4.31 -7.94 -14.86
N ASN A 152 -4.05 -9.00 -14.09
CA ASN A 152 -4.67 -9.20 -12.78
C ASN A 152 -4.34 -8.05 -11.80
N THR A 153 -3.06 -7.69 -11.71
CA THR A 153 -2.63 -6.59 -10.80
C THR A 153 -3.16 -5.23 -11.26
N ILE A 154 -3.20 -4.97 -12.57
CA ILE A 154 -3.79 -3.74 -13.11
C ILE A 154 -5.28 -3.66 -12.74
N ASN A 155 -6.04 -4.75 -12.95
CA ASN A 155 -7.46 -4.81 -12.62
C ASN A 155 -7.71 -4.64 -11.12
N PHE A 156 -6.92 -5.32 -10.27
CA PHE A 156 -7.01 -5.19 -8.82
C PHE A 156 -6.76 -3.75 -8.34
N VAL A 157 -5.70 -3.10 -8.83
CA VAL A 157 -5.36 -1.73 -8.43
C VAL A 157 -6.34 -0.71 -9.02
N ASN A 158 -6.90 -0.95 -10.22
CA ASN A 158 -8.01 -0.15 -10.75
C ASN A 158 -9.25 -0.24 -9.85
N GLU A 159 -9.61 -1.45 -9.39
CA GLU A 159 -10.72 -1.63 -8.45
C GLU A 159 -10.42 -0.89 -7.14
N LEU A 160 -9.22 -1.07 -6.57
CA LEU A 160 -8.80 -0.38 -5.34
C LEU A 160 -8.92 1.14 -5.49
N LEU A 161 -8.38 1.71 -6.58
CA LEU A 161 -8.48 3.15 -6.85
C LEU A 161 -9.94 3.59 -6.95
N SER A 162 -10.77 2.88 -7.71
CA SER A 162 -12.19 3.22 -7.88
C SER A 162 -12.96 3.21 -6.56
N LYS A 163 -12.64 2.30 -5.63
CA LYS A 163 -13.25 2.27 -4.30
C LYS A 163 -12.71 3.37 -3.39
N CYS A 164 -11.44 3.73 -3.51
CA CYS A 164 -10.86 4.86 -2.80
C CYS A 164 -11.38 6.23 -3.28
N GLU A 165 -11.87 6.34 -4.51
CA GLU A 165 -12.53 7.54 -5.03
C GLU A 165 -13.94 7.76 -4.44
N ILE A 166 -14.52 6.78 -3.73
CA ILE A 166 -15.78 6.93 -3.02
C ILE A 166 -15.51 7.63 -1.68
N TYR A 167 -15.84 8.93 -1.60
CA TYR A 167 -15.59 9.74 -0.40
C TYR A 167 -16.12 9.08 0.88
N GLU A 168 -17.30 8.50 0.82
CA GLU A 168 -17.99 7.85 1.93
C GLU A 168 -17.33 6.51 2.34
N ALA A 169 -16.50 5.91 1.49
CA ALA A 169 -15.72 4.71 1.82
C ALA A 169 -14.37 5.05 2.41
N ILE A 170 -13.70 6.09 1.90
CA ILE A 170 -12.33 6.42 2.30
C ILE A 170 -12.26 7.36 3.51
N ASN A 171 -13.28 8.19 3.77
CA ASN A 171 -13.30 9.14 4.88
C ASN A 171 -13.63 8.43 6.20
N ASP A 172 -12.97 8.82 7.29
CA ASP A 172 -13.16 8.22 8.61
C ASP A 172 -14.39 8.76 9.36
N PHE A 173 -14.92 9.91 8.98
CA PHE A 173 -16.01 10.60 9.67
C PHE A 173 -15.81 10.71 11.20
N GLY A 174 -14.56 10.76 11.66
CA GLY A 174 -14.20 10.80 13.09
C GLY A 174 -14.06 9.42 13.72
N ASP A 175 -14.26 8.33 13.01
CA ASP A 175 -13.89 6.98 13.48
C ASP A 175 -12.37 6.81 13.41
N ILE A 176 -11.74 6.97 14.56
CA ILE A 176 -10.27 6.91 14.71
C ILE A 176 -9.67 5.55 14.33
N ASN A 177 -10.46 4.53 14.23
CA ASN A 177 -10.01 3.19 13.87
C ASN A 177 -10.04 2.95 12.35
N HIS A 178 -10.85 3.69 11.61
CA HIS A 178 -10.86 3.55 10.14
C HIS A 178 -9.52 3.97 9.54
N ARG A 179 -9.01 3.16 8.60
CA ARG A 179 -7.67 3.32 8.01
C ARG A 179 -7.68 3.69 6.53
N HIS A 180 -8.71 4.39 6.09
CA HIS A 180 -8.78 5.00 4.75
C HIS A 180 -8.52 3.99 3.62
N ASP A 181 -7.51 4.23 2.77
CA ASP A 181 -7.07 3.33 1.70
C ASP A 181 -6.72 1.91 2.20
N GLN A 182 -6.10 1.81 3.37
CA GLN A 182 -5.73 0.52 3.98
C GLN A 182 -6.96 -0.31 4.34
N SER A 183 -8.04 0.30 4.86
CA SER A 183 -9.30 -0.40 5.14
C SER A 183 -9.92 -0.97 3.86
N ILE A 184 -9.92 -0.17 2.79
CA ILE A 184 -10.44 -0.60 1.47
C ILE A 184 -9.58 -1.72 0.89
N LEU A 185 -8.24 -1.57 0.93
CA LEU A 185 -7.29 -2.60 0.50
C LEU A 185 -7.51 -3.91 1.25
N SER A 186 -7.75 -3.86 2.57
CA SER A 186 -7.97 -5.05 3.40
C SER A 186 -9.23 -5.82 3.01
N VAL A 187 -10.33 -5.10 2.75
CA VAL A 187 -11.57 -5.72 2.27
C VAL A 187 -11.39 -6.35 0.88
N LEU A 188 -10.73 -5.63 -0.04
CA LEU A 188 -10.51 -6.15 -1.38
C LEU A 188 -9.57 -7.35 -1.39
N SER A 189 -8.51 -7.34 -0.57
CA SER A 189 -7.60 -8.48 -0.45
C SER A 189 -8.32 -9.74 0.05
N ALA A 190 -9.22 -9.58 1.04
CA ALA A 190 -10.05 -10.68 1.55
C ALA A 190 -11.03 -11.23 0.49
N LYS A 191 -11.71 -10.35 -0.25
CA LYS A 191 -12.64 -10.73 -1.33
C LYS A 191 -11.94 -11.49 -2.47
N ASN A 192 -10.70 -11.14 -2.77
CA ASN A 192 -9.88 -11.79 -3.80
C ASN A 192 -9.09 -12.98 -3.27
N ASN A 193 -9.26 -13.39 -1.99
CA ASN A 193 -8.54 -14.48 -1.33
C ASN A 193 -7.01 -14.37 -1.47
N LEU A 194 -6.47 -13.14 -1.41
CA LEU A 194 -5.05 -12.93 -1.58
C LEU A 194 -4.26 -13.56 -0.41
N GLN A 195 -3.10 -14.11 -0.75
CA GLN A 195 -2.17 -14.62 0.24
C GLN A 195 -1.52 -13.45 0.99
N ILE A 196 -1.60 -13.45 2.32
CA ILE A 196 -1.04 -12.40 3.17
C ILE A 196 0.22 -12.93 3.86
N TYR A 197 1.23 -12.06 3.96
CA TYR A 197 2.54 -12.35 4.53
C TYR A 197 2.74 -11.61 5.86
N ARG A 198 3.74 -12.03 6.63
CA ARG A 198 4.14 -11.35 7.87
C ARG A 198 4.61 -9.91 7.54
N ASP A 199 4.31 -8.95 8.40
CA ASP A 199 4.89 -7.59 8.30
C ASP A 199 6.43 -7.67 8.23
N PRO A 200 7.07 -7.16 7.17
CA PRO A 200 8.52 -7.22 7.00
C PRO A 200 9.29 -6.13 7.77
N SER A 201 8.60 -5.35 8.60
CA SER A 201 9.22 -4.36 9.49
C SER A 201 9.50 -4.94 10.90
N GLN A 202 10.07 -4.12 11.77
CA GLN A 202 10.29 -4.48 13.18
C GLN A 202 9.00 -4.91 13.91
N TRP A 203 7.84 -4.45 13.46
CA TRP A 203 6.53 -4.78 14.04
C TRP A 203 6.12 -6.23 13.79
N GLY A 204 6.67 -6.86 12.75
CA GLY A 204 6.43 -8.27 12.45
C GLY A 204 7.41 -9.24 13.11
N ASN A 205 8.45 -8.76 13.81
CA ASN A 205 9.52 -9.63 14.32
C ASN A 205 9.05 -10.66 15.38
N SER A 206 8.00 -10.35 16.15
CA SER A 206 7.45 -11.26 17.17
C SER A 206 6.49 -12.31 16.60
N PHE A 207 6.27 -12.31 15.29
CA PHE A 207 5.30 -13.17 14.62
C PHE A 207 5.96 -14.03 13.56
N SER A 208 5.37 -15.17 13.28
CA SER A 208 5.83 -16.06 12.21
C SER A 208 4.66 -16.54 11.34
N ARG A 209 4.93 -16.71 10.06
CA ARG A 209 4.03 -17.39 9.11
C ARG A 209 4.86 -18.36 8.28
N ASN A 210 4.31 -19.51 7.93
CA ASN A 210 5.02 -20.54 7.15
C ASN A 210 5.52 -20.02 5.80
N ASN A 211 4.81 -19.06 5.20
CA ASN A 211 5.14 -18.43 3.92
C ASN A 211 6.05 -17.20 4.04
N SER A 212 6.52 -16.84 5.23
CA SER A 212 7.21 -15.57 5.51
C SER A 212 8.58 -15.80 6.13
N LYS A 213 9.41 -16.61 5.47
CA LYS A 213 10.76 -16.95 5.91
C LYS A 213 11.79 -15.92 5.44
N TYR A 214 11.67 -14.70 5.93
CA TYR A 214 12.61 -13.59 5.68
C TYR A 214 12.92 -12.84 6.98
N PRO A 215 14.10 -12.16 7.08
CA PRO A 215 14.45 -11.33 8.22
C PRO A 215 13.56 -10.08 8.27
N GLN A 216 13.85 -9.17 9.19
CA GLN A 216 13.32 -7.81 9.10
C GLN A 216 13.93 -7.12 7.88
N ILE A 217 13.10 -6.65 6.97
CA ILE A 217 13.53 -5.98 5.72
C ILE A 217 13.49 -4.46 5.87
N PHE A 218 12.47 -3.93 6.56
CA PHE A 218 12.29 -2.49 6.70
C PHE A 218 12.43 -2.03 8.15
N ASN A 219 12.96 -0.83 8.28
CA ASN A 219 12.81 -0.02 9.49
C ASN A 219 11.70 1.01 9.24
N LEU A 220 10.65 0.97 10.06
CA LEU A 220 9.51 1.86 10.00
C LEU A 220 9.62 2.89 11.13
N HIS A 221 10.01 4.14 10.81
CA HIS A 221 10.26 5.19 11.79
C HIS A 221 9.09 6.17 11.98
N ARG A 222 8.11 6.19 11.06
CA ARG A 222 6.87 6.98 11.12
C ARG A 222 7.04 8.49 11.30
N GLY A 223 8.19 9.04 11.04
CA GLY A 223 8.49 10.46 11.26
C GLY A 223 9.35 11.06 10.16
N ASN A 224 9.69 12.35 10.33
CA ASN A 224 10.73 12.99 9.57
C ASN A 224 12.09 12.63 10.19
N ILE A 225 13.06 12.34 9.32
CA ILE A 225 14.45 12.15 9.69
C ILE A 225 15.25 13.35 9.19
#